data_deb48222197a62be3900356044cfb82a
#
_entry.id   deb48222197a62be3900356044cfb82a
#
_cell.length_a   1.000
_cell.length_b   1.000
_cell.length_c   1.000
_cell.angle_alpha   90.00
_cell.angle_beta   90.00
_cell.angle_gamma   90.00
#
_symmetry.space_group_name_H-M   'P 1'
#
loop_
_entity.id
_entity.type
_entity.pdbx_description
1 polymer ?
#
loop_
_entity_poly.entity_id
_entity_poly.type
_entity_poly.pdbx_seq_one_letter_code
_entity_poly.pdbx_strand_id
1 'polypeptide(L)'
;MSRLNRIVTALGMFALSTLAFAGPALDGIQAKQPTNWHAIGMFCLFVALTMGITYWASGRTKSTADFYTAGGGITGFQNGLAIAGDYMSAATLLGLSAMVYTQGYDGYIYMLAFFAGWPIILFLMAERLRNMGKFTFSDITAYRLDQGKVRTMAAISSLTVVCFYLLAQMVGAGQLIKLLFGLDYNIAIFAVGLLMMVYVIFGGMVATTWVQIIKACMLLIGGTLVMVLAMSKFGFSYHNLMQQAMAAHKLGPKLMHPGSLLADPVTAISLGLGLMFGTAGLPHILMRFFTVTNAKEARKSVLYATGFVSYFFNVIFLMGLCAMIIVGKNGAFFTDGQVGVVGPAAKLIGGGNMVAMHLAKAVGGNMLLGFLAAVAFATILAVVSGLALAGASAISHDLYARVIMKGKASEATEIKVSRVATICLGFVAIVLGILFEKQNIAFMVGLAFGVAAAANFPVLILSMFWKGLTTRGALWGGYGGLISAVLFVLFSKSVWVDVIHMSKPLFPYTQPALFAMPIAFGLAYIFSKLDGSDRAKAEIDAFEDQYVRGQTGFGASGATTKH
;
A
#
# COMPACT_ATOMS: atom_id res chain seq x y z
N MET A 1 10.91 -25.46 25.25
CA MET A 1 10.93 -24.41 24.19
C MET A 1 9.53 -23.85 24.05
N SER A 2 9.34 -22.56 24.34
CA SER A 2 8.01 -21.92 24.32
C SER A 2 7.43 -21.88 22.90
N ARG A 3 6.10 -21.89 22.77
CA ARG A 3 5.40 -21.76 21.47
C ARG A 3 5.85 -20.52 20.68
N LEU A 4 6.27 -19.46 21.39
CA LEU A 4 6.84 -18.26 20.79
C LEU A 4 8.14 -18.54 20.00
N ASN A 5 9.04 -19.39 20.54
CA ASN A 5 10.27 -19.78 19.84
C ASN A 5 9.99 -20.55 18.56
N ARG A 6 8.92 -21.35 18.50
CA ARG A 6 8.54 -22.07 17.27
C ARG A 6 8.01 -21.14 16.19
N ILE A 7 7.29 -20.07 16.56
CA ILE A 7 6.81 -19.05 15.61
C ILE A 7 7.98 -18.22 15.09
N VAL A 8 8.90 -17.80 15.97
CA VAL A 8 10.12 -17.08 15.59
C VAL A 8 11.02 -17.94 14.70
N THR A 9 11.14 -19.24 15.00
CA THR A 9 11.93 -20.19 14.20
C THR A 9 11.27 -20.44 12.83
N ALA A 10 9.93 -20.53 12.76
CA ALA A 10 9.21 -20.68 11.48
C ALA A 10 9.32 -19.44 10.60
N LEU A 11 9.23 -18.24 11.17
CA LEU A 11 9.47 -16.97 10.46
C LEU A 11 10.94 -16.83 10.04
N GLY A 12 11.88 -17.27 10.88
CA GLY A 12 13.32 -17.30 10.56
C GLY A 12 13.66 -18.31 9.47
N MET A 13 13.02 -19.48 9.44
CA MET A 13 13.20 -20.46 8.37
C MET A 13 12.57 -20.03 7.04
N PHE A 14 11.45 -19.30 7.08
CA PHE A 14 10.89 -18.69 5.87
C PHE A 14 11.82 -17.61 5.30
N ALA A 15 12.43 -16.78 6.16
CA ALA A 15 13.43 -15.80 5.74
C ALA A 15 14.74 -16.45 5.24
N LEU A 16 15.18 -17.57 5.84
CA LEU A 16 16.38 -18.30 5.42
C LEU A 16 16.20 -19.08 4.11
N SER A 17 15.00 -19.57 3.81
CA SER A 17 14.72 -20.23 2.53
C SER A 17 14.75 -19.25 1.34
N THR A 18 14.53 -17.94 1.58
CA THR A 18 14.66 -16.90 0.55
C THR A 18 16.10 -16.47 0.30
N LEU A 19 17.04 -16.69 1.25
CA LEU A 19 18.47 -16.39 1.08
C LEU A 19 19.21 -17.37 0.15
N ALA A 20 18.65 -18.55 -0.12
CA ALA A 20 19.27 -19.57 -0.97
C ALA A 20 19.15 -19.31 -2.49
N PHE A 21 18.44 -18.26 -2.91
CA PHE A 21 18.18 -17.93 -4.32
C PHE A 21 18.82 -16.61 -4.79
N ALA A 22 19.85 -16.10 -4.12
CA ALA A 22 20.62 -14.99 -4.63
C ALA A 22 21.48 -15.44 -5.83
N GLY A 23 20.93 -15.33 -7.03
CA GLY A 23 21.70 -15.46 -8.27
C GLY A 23 22.68 -14.29 -8.44
N PRO A 24 23.77 -14.45 -9.24
CA PRO A 24 24.79 -13.44 -9.40
C PRO A 24 24.21 -12.14 -9.97
N ALA A 25 24.48 -11.03 -9.29
CA ALA A 25 24.16 -9.69 -9.77
C ALA A 25 24.89 -9.44 -11.11
N LEU A 26 24.14 -9.12 -12.15
CA LEU A 26 24.71 -8.63 -13.41
C LEU A 26 25.19 -7.18 -13.16
N ASP A 27 26.48 -7.03 -12.94
CA ASP A 27 27.17 -5.74 -12.83
C ASP A 27 27.11 -5.00 -14.17
N GLY A 28 26.09 -4.17 -14.33
CA GLY A 28 26.14 -3.06 -15.28
C GLY A 28 26.86 -1.89 -14.60
N ILE A 29 28.01 -1.49 -15.12
CA ILE A 29 28.79 -0.31 -14.66
C ILE A 29 27.86 0.91 -14.79
N GLN A 30 27.22 1.31 -13.70
CA GLN A 30 26.43 2.56 -13.64
C GLN A 30 27.38 3.69 -13.28
N ALA A 31 27.48 4.69 -14.16
CA ALA A 31 28.23 5.90 -13.88
C ALA A 31 27.75 6.52 -12.55
N LYS A 32 28.70 6.64 -11.60
CA LYS A 32 28.43 7.19 -10.26
C LYS A 32 27.98 8.63 -10.42
N GLN A 33 26.74 8.92 -10.05
CA GLN A 33 26.18 10.28 -10.14
C GLN A 33 26.92 11.23 -9.19
N PRO A 34 27.20 12.47 -9.58
CA PRO A 34 27.76 13.45 -8.66
C PRO A 34 26.79 13.74 -7.53
N THR A 35 27.31 13.81 -6.31
CA THR A 35 26.52 14.07 -5.09
C THR A 35 25.84 15.45 -5.18
N ASN A 36 24.51 15.47 -5.06
CA ASN A 36 23.72 16.69 -5.14
C ASN A 36 23.46 17.29 -3.76
N TRP A 37 24.42 18.05 -3.24
CA TRP A 37 24.38 18.61 -1.89
C TRP A 37 23.14 19.49 -1.61
N HIS A 38 22.63 20.26 -2.60
CA HIS A 38 21.45 21.08 -2.43
C HIS A 38 20.19 20.20 -2.25
N ALA A 39 20.03 19.17 -3.07
CA ALA A 39 18.92 18.24 -2.95
C ALA A 39 19.01 17.44 -1.63
N ILE A 40 20.23 17.02 -1.23
CA ILE A 40 20.46 16.33 0.03
C ILE A 40 20.15 17.22 1.23
N GLY A 41 20.56 18.49 1.21
CA GLY A 41 20.27 19.45 2.28
C GLY A 41 18.77 19.64 2.47
N MET A 42 18.01 19.84 1.40
CA MET A 42 16.55 19.93 1.43
C MET A 42 15.91 18.62 1.92
N PHE A 43 16.40 17.48 1.44
CA PHE A 43 15.97 16.17 1.90
C PHE A 43 16.16 15.99 3.41
N CYS A 44 17.36 16.24 3.92
CA CYS A 44 17.66 16.12 5.36
C CYS A 44 16.80 17.06 6.21
N LEU A 45 16.54 18.30 5.75
CA LEU A 45 15.69 19.26 6.44
C LEU A 45 14.27 18.70 6.64
N PHE A 46 13.65 18.18 5.59
CA PHE A 46 12.29 17.67 5.66
C PHE A 46 12.20 16.31 6.40
N VAL A 47 13.22 15.46 6.27
CA VAL A 47 13.29 14.22 7.07
C VAL A 47 13.41 14.56 8.55
N ALA A 48 14.26 15.53 8.93
CA ALA A 48 14.38 15.98 10.31
C ALA A 48 13.05 16.56 10.84
N LEU A 49 12.33 17.34 10.01
CA LEU A 49 10.99 17.86 10.37
C LEU A 49 10.01 16.70 10.66
N THR A 50 9.92 15.71 9.79
CA THR A 50 8.99 14.58 9.97
C THR A 50 9.38 13.70 11.15
N MET A 51 10.68 13.51 11.41
CA MET A 51 11.18 12.82 12.61
C MET A 51 10.86 13.61 13.90
N GLY A 52 10.99 14.93 13.86
CA GLY A 52 10.60 15.80 14.98
C GLY A 52 9.11 15.69 15.32
N ILE A 53 8.25 15.64 14.30
CA ILE A 53 6.79 15.42 14.46
C ILE A 53 6.52 14.04 15.07
N THR A 54 7.21 13.01 14.60
CA THR A 54 7.08 11.65 15.14
C THR A 54 7.48 11.60 16.61
N TYR A 55 8.60 12.23 16.97
CA TYR A 55 9.06 12.32 18.36
C TYR A 55 8.04 13.05 19.24
N TRP A 56 7.55 14.22 18.81
CA TRP A 56 6.51 14.96 19.52
C TRP A 56 5.22 14.14 19.71
N ALA A 57 4.77 13.43 18.68
CA ALA A 57 3.56 12.61 18.73
C ALA A 57 3.74 11.35 19.58
N SER A 58 4.95 10.76 19.61
CA SER A 58 5.25 9.57 20.41
C SER A 58 5.09 9.81 21.91
N GLY A 59 5.40 11.01 22.38
CA GLY A 59 5.18 11.43 23.78
C GLY A 59 3.70 11.46 24.22
N ARG A 60 2.77 11.40 23.27
CA ARG A 60 1.32 11.39 23.51
C ARG A 60 0.70 9.99 23.50
N THR A 61 1.44 8.98 23.11
CA THR A 61 0.98 7.58 23.06
C THR A 61 1.17 6.93 24.43
N LYS A 62 0.09 6.81 25.23
CA LYS A 62 0.14 6.31 26.61
C LYS A 62 -0.63 5.00 26.81
N SER A 63 -1.55 4.67 25.92
CA SER A 63 -2.41 3.48 26.01
C SER A 63 -2.39 2.65 24.73
N THR A 64 -2.93 1.43 24.78
CA THR A 64 -3.16 0.61 23.59
C THR A 64 -4.12 1.30 22.61
N ALA A 65 -5.11 2.03 23.10
CA ALA A 65 -6.01 2.82 22.26
C ALA A 65 -5.27 3.95 21.54
N ASP A 66 -4.36 4.67 22.20
CA ASP A 66 -3.52 5.66 21.54
C ASP A 66 -2.60 5.02 20.50
N PHE A 67 -2.04 3.84 20.83
CA PHE A 67 -1.09 3.14 19.98
C PHE A 67 -1.76 2.59 18.71
N TYR A 68 -2.96 1.99 18.80
CA TYR A 68 -3.62 1.35 17.65
C TYR A 68 -4.67 2.23 16.95
N THR A 69 -5.28 3.20 17.65
CA THR A 69 -6.39 4.01 17.12
C THR A 69 -6.28 5.52 17.34
N ALA A 70 -5.11 6.01 17.72
CA ALA A 70 -4.89 7.43 18.02
C ALA A 70 -5.91 8.01 19.04
N GLY A 71 -6.35 7.19 20.00
CA GLY A 71 -7.32 7.58 21.01
C GLY A 71 -8.76 7.77 20.50
N GLY A 72 -9.05 7.53 19.22
CA GLY A 72 -10.39 7.64 18.64
C GLY A 72 -10.93 9.07 18.54
N GLY A 73 -10.09 10.10 18.66
CA GLY A 73 -10.49 11.52 18.72
C GLY A 73 -10.28 12.32 17.41
N ILE A 74 -9.91 11.66 16.30
CA ILE A 74 -9.60 12.33 15.03
C ILE A 74 -10.89 12.77 14.33
N THR A 75 -10.91 13.99 13.76
CA THR A 75 -12.07 14.49 12.98
C THR A 75 -12.11 13.83 11.60
N GLY A 76 -13.28 13.81 10.95
CA GLY A 76 -13.44 13.25 9.61
C GLY A 76 -12.55 13.93 8.56
N PHE A 77 -12.32 15.24 8.66
CA PHE A 77 -11.41 15.95 7.75
C PHE A 77 -9.95 15.54 7.96
N GLN A 78 -9.48 15.52 9.20
CA GLN A 78 -8.12 15.09 9.54
C GLN A 78 -7.89 13.63 9.12
N ASN A 79 -8.85 12.75 9.40
CA ASN A 79 -8.75 11.36 8.98
C ASN A 79 -8.83 11.21 7.46
N GLY A 80 -9.62 12.04 6.77
CA GLY A 80 -9.66 12.10 5.30
C GLY A 80 -8.29 12.43 4.70
N LEU A 81 -7.58 13.42 5.26
CA LEU A 81 -6.20 13.72 4.90
C LEU A 81 -5.25 12.58 5.25
N ALA A 82 -5.40 11.95 6.42
CA ALA A 82 -4.56 10.82 6.82
C ALA A 82 -4.76 9.61 5.89
N ILE A 83 -6.00 9.27 5.54
CA ILE A 83 -6.33 8.21 4.57
C ILE A 83 -5.76 8.55 3.19
N ALA A 84 -5.97 9.78 2.71
CA ALA A 84 -5.39 10.23 1.45
C ALA A 84 -3.86 10.16 1.50
N GLY A 85 -3.25 10.52 2.63
CA GLY A 85 -1.82 10.35 2.87
C GLY A 85 -1.37 8.89 2.79
N ASP A 86 -2.06 7.94 3.40
CA ASP A 86 -1.75 6.51 3.30
C ASP A 86 -1.86 6.00 1.86
N TYR A 87 -2.85 6.48 1.12
CA TYR A 87 -3.14 6.03 -0.23
C TYR A 87 -2.24 6.68 -1.30
N MET A 88 -2.00 7.99 -1.20
CA MET A 88 -1.05 8.72 -2.03
C MET A 88 0.38 8.39 -1.61
N SER A 89 0.86 7.21 -2.00
CA SER A 89 2.16 6.65 -1.63
C SER A 89 3.25 6.94 -2.68
N ALA A 90 4.44 6.39 -2.45
CA ALA A 90 5.49 6.37 -3.48
C ALA A 90 5.02 5.69 -4.77
N ALA A 91 4.16 4.70 -4.69
CA ALA A 91 3.57 4.07 -5.88
C ALA A 91 2.79 5.10 -6.72
N THR A 92 2.08 6.02 -6.08
CA THR A 92 1.34 7.08 -6.79
C THR A 92 2.30 8.09 -7.42
N LEU A 93 3.19 8.68 -6.63
CA LEU A 93 4.07 9.74 -7.13
C LEU A 93 5.12 9.23 -8.12
N LEU A 94 5.79 8.13 -7.79
CA LEU A 94 6.90 7.60 -8.58
C LEU A 94 6.42 6.56 -9.59
N GLY A 95 5.63 5.58 -9.14
CA GLY A 95 5.22 4.45 -9.97
C GLY A 95 4.18 4.83 -11.03
N LEU A 96 3.10 5.54 -10.66
CA LEU A 96 2.05 5.91 -11.62
C LEU A 96 2.51 6.99 -12.59
N SER A 97 3.32 7.97 -12.16
CA SER A 97 3.90 8.94 -13.10
C SER A 97 4.80 8.28 -14.15
N ALA A 98 5.60 7.27 -13.74
CA ALA A 98 6.40 6.47 -14.65
C ALA A 98 5.54 5.62 -15.59
N MET A 99 4.42 5.10 -15.08
CA MET A 99 3.49 4.31 -15.87
C MET A 99 2.79 5.17 -16.94
N VAL A 100 2.35 6.38 -16.60
CA VAL A 100 1.83 7.34 -17.59
C VAL A 100 2.90 7.70 -18.61
N TYR A 101 4.12 7.99 -18.16
CA TYR A 101 5.25 8.29 -19.05
C TYR A 101 5.51 7.19 -20.10
N THR A 102 5.35 5.92 -19.73
CA THR A 102 5.64 4.78 -20.61
C THR A 102 4.45 4.26 -21.39
N GLN A 103 3.23 4.39 -20.86
CA GLN A 103 2.01 3.74 -21.36
C GLN A 103 0.86 4.72 -21.63
N GLY A 104 1.05 6.00 -21.35
CA GLY A 104 0.04 7.04 -21.62
C GLY A 104 -1.27 6.79 -20.88
N TYR A 105 -2.35 6.64 -21.65
CA TYR A 105 -3.71 6.51 -21.14
C TYR A 105 -3.92 5.25 -20.29
N ASP A 106 -3.24 4.15 -20.57
CA ASP A 106 -3.34 2.94 -19.73
C ASP A 106 -2.84 3.19 -18.30
N GLY A 107 -1.84 4.09 -18.11
CA GLY A 107 -1.44 4.54 -16.78
C GLY A 107 -2.56 5.27 -16.05
N TYR A 108 -3.41 6.02 -16.75
CA TYR A 108 -4.58 6.68 -16.17
C TYR A 108 -5.70 5.69 -15.84
N ILE A 109 -5.94 4.70 -16.70
CA ILE A 109 -6.89 3.60 -16.41
C ILE A 109 -6.47 2.86 -15.13
N TYR A 110 -5.17 2.64 -14.94
CA TYR A 110 -4.64 2.05 -13.73
C TYR A 110 -4.99 2.90 -12.48
N MET A 111 -4.87 4.22 -12.56
CA MET A 111 -5.30 5.14 -11.49
C MET A 111 -6.79 5.08 -11.22
N LEU A 112 -7.63 5.03 -12.26
CA LEU A 112 -9.07 4.92 -12.14
C LEU A 112 -9.49 3.61 -11.45
N ALA A 113 -8.80 2.51 -11.74
CA ALA A 113 -9.05 1.23 -11.07
C ALA A 113 -8.75 1.31 -9.56
N PHE A 114 -7.64 1.94 -9.16
CA PHE A 114 -7.37 2.24 -7.75
C PHE A 114 -8.45 3.12 -7.11
N PHE A 115 -8.94 4.12 -7.84
CA PHE A 115 -9.94 5.06 -7.36
C PHE A 115 -11.31 4.42 -7.15
N ALA A 116 -11.70 3.46 -8.00
CA ALA A 116 -13.02 2.84 -8.02
C ALA A 116 -13.41 2.09 -6.72
N GLY A 117 -12.45 1.76 -5.86
CA GLY A 117 -12.69 1.16 -4.56
C GLY A 117 -13.29 2.12 -3.51
N TRP A 118 -13.07 3.42 -3.64
CA TRP A 118 -13.49 4.40 -2.64
C TRP A 118 -15.02 4.54 -2.51
N PRO A 119 -15.82 4.57 -3.58
CA PRO A 119 -17.27 4.54 -3.48
C PRO A 119 -17.80 3.32 -2.73
N ILE A 120 -17.20 2.14 -2.91
CA ILE A 120 -17.60 0.92 -2.20
C ILE A 120 -17.40 1.10 -0.69
N ILE A 121 -16.24 1.61 -0.29
CA ILE A 121 -15.93 1.88 1.12
C ILE A 121 -16.89 2.93 1.67
N LEU A 122 -17.13 4.02 0.91
CA LEU A 122 -17.98 5.14 1.33
C LEU A 122 -19.40 4.71 1.63
N PHE A 123 -20.01 3.94 0.72
CA PHE A 123 -21.44 3.62 0.80
C PHE A 123 -21.74 2.34 1.57
N LEU A 124 -20.83 1.36 1.56
CA LEU A 124 -21.11 0.06 2.12
C LEU A 124 -20.38 -0.22 3.44
N MET A 125 -19.19 0.34 3.65
CA MET A 125 -18.29 -0.17 4.69
C MET A 125 -18.01 0.81 5.82
N ALA A 126 -17.77 2.10 5.54
CA ALA A 126 -17.18 3.05 6.49
C ALA A 126 -17.89 3.11 7.84
N GLU A 127 -19.22 3.25 7.84
CA GLU A 127 -20.03 3.35 9.07
C GLU A 127 -20.02 2.03 9.83
N ARG A 128 -20.21 0.90 9.12
CA ARG A 128 -20.23 -0.44 9.73
C ARG A 128 -18.87 -0.81 10.33
N LEU A 129 -17.78 -0.49 9.64
CA LEU A 129 -16.43 -0.70 10.17
C LEU A 129 -16.26 0.03 11.51
N ARG A 130 -16.65 1.31 11.56
CA ARG A 130 -16.54 2.10 12.79
C ARG A 130 -17.42 1.59 13.93
N ASN A 131 -18.63 1.13 13.62
CA ASN A 131 -19.60 0.66 14.61
C ASN A 131 -19.25 -0.72 15.20
N MET A 132 -18.57 -1.58 14.43
CA MET A 132 -18.30 -2.97 14.82
C MET A 132 -16.85 -3.22 15.26
N GLY A 133 -15.87 -2.52 14.69
CA GLY A 133 -14.45 -2.77 14.96
C GLY A 133 -13.91 -2.00 16.16
N LYS A 134 -12.77 -2.46 16.65
CA LYS A 134 -12.03 -1.81 17.75
C LYS A 134 -10.61 -1.40 17.33
N PHE A 135 -9.79 -2.34 16.87
CA PHE A 135 -8.38 -2.12 16.51
C PHE A 135 -8.01 -2.63 15.13
N THR A 136 -8.54 -3.78 14.73
CA THR A 136 -8.23 -4.44 13.47
C THR A 136 -9.50 -4.86 12.75
N PHE A 137 -9.41 -5.10 11.44
CA PHE A 137 -10.59 -5.59 10.69
C PHE A 137 -11.00 -7.02 11.11
N SER A 138 -10.11 -7.77 11.77
CA SER A 138 -10.43 -9.08 12.32
C SER A 138 -11.49 -8.99 13.42
N ASP A 139 -11.59 -7.86 14.13
CA ASP A 139 -12.66 -7.61 15.12
C ASP A 139 -14.04 -7.70 14.47
N ILE A 140 -14.15 -7.31 13.20
CA ILE A 140 -15.41 -7.32 12.45
C ILE A 140 -15.66 -8.70 11.86
N THR A 141 -14.66 -9.28 11.19
CA THR A 141 -14.80 -10.60 10.55
C THR A 141 -15.08 -11.71 11.55
N ALA A 142 -14.48 -11.62 12.74
CA ALA A 142 -14.67 -12.57 13.81
C ALA A 142 -15.79 -12.19 14.80
N TYR A 143 -16.58 -11.14 14.54
CA TYR A 143 -17.53 -10.60 15.52
C TYR A 143 -18.48 -11.66 16.07
N ARG A 144 -19.09 -12.46 15.22
CA ARG A 144 -20.01 -13.57 15.56
C ARG A 144 -19.43 -14.96 15.29
N LEU A 145 -18.24 -15.05 14.69
CA LEU A 145 -17.58 -16.28 14.31
C LEU A 145 -16.56 -16.72 15.37
N ASP A 146 -15.97 -17.92 15.20
CA ASP A 146 -14.92 -18.42 16.08
C ASP A 146 -13.72 -17.46 16.11
N GLN A 147 -13.56 -16.80 17.26
CA GLN A 147 -12.56 -15.77 17.47
C GLN A 147 -11.12 -16.28 17.21
N GLY A 148 -10.80 -17.50 17.66
CA GLY A 148 -9.44 -18.04 17.53
C GLY A 148 -9.07 -18.33 16.08
N LYS A 149 -9.94 -19.02 15.36
CA LYS A 149 -9.66 -19.49 14.00
C LYS A 149 -9.73 -18.38 12.98
N VAL A 150 -10.76 -17.53 13.05
CA VAL A 150 -10.97 -16.44 12.07
C VAL A 150 -9.93 -15.34 12.27
N ARG A 151 -9.56 -14.99 13.51
CA ARG A 151 -8.46 -14.04 13.75
C ARG A 151 -7.12 -14.56 13.25
N THR A 152 -6.85 -15.85 13.40
CA THR A 152 -5.61 -16.45 12.87
C THR A 152 -5.56 -16.34 11.35
N MET A 153 -6.65 -16.68 10.66
CA MET A 153 -6.75 -16.53 9.21
C MET A 153 -6.57 -15.06 8.78
N ALA A 154 -7.30 -14.13 9.40
CA ALA A 154 -7.24 -12.71 9.10
C ALA A 154 -5.84 -12.11 9.37
N ALA A 155 -5.15 -12.55 10.43
CA ALA A 155 -3.79 -12.12 10.73
C ALA A 155 -2.78 -12.60 9.68
N ILE A 156 -2.85 -13.87 9.26
CA ILE A 156 -1.96 -14.44 8.22
C ILE A 156 -2.19 -13.71 6.89
N SER A 157 -3.44 -13.50 6.53
CA SER A 157 -3.82 -12.75 5.32
C SER A 157 -3.33 -11.30 5.37
N SER A 158 -3.52 -10.60 6.50
CA SER A 158 -3.01 -9.24 6.71
C SER A 158 -1.49 -9.16 6.56
N LEU A 159 -0.77 -10.09 7.19
CA LEU A 159 0.69 -10.15 7.11
C LEU A 159 1.17 -10.34 5.68
N THR A 160 0.53 -11.22 4.93
CA THR A 160 0.88 -11.46 3.52
C THR A 160 0.69 -10.18 2.69
N VAL A 161 -0.47 -9.53 2.81
CA VAL A 161 -0.75 -8.25 2.11
C VAL A 161 0.26 -7.17 2.51
N VAL A 162 0.56 -7.04 3.80
CA VAL A 162 1.54 -6.07 4.32
C VAL A 162 2.93 -6.33 3.73
N CYS A 163 3.38 -7.59 3.67
CA CYS A 163 4.69 -7.94 3.08
C CYS A 163 4.78 -7.53 1.60
N PHE A 164 3.75 -7.83 0.79
CA PHE A 164 3.71 -7.41 -0.62
C PHE A 164 3.73 -5.89 -0.78
N TYR A 165 3.06 -5.16 0.10
CA TYR A 165 3.03 -3.71 -0.01
C TYR A 165 4.33 -3.07 0.53
N LEU A 166 4.89 -3.58 1.62
CA LEU A 166 6.19 -3.13 2.14
C LEU A 166 7.31 -3.29 1.12
N LEU A 167 7.34 -4.41 0.41
CA LEU A 167 8.24 -4.66 -0.72
C LEU A 167 8.24 -3.48 -1.71
N ALA A 168 7.07 -3.06 -2.18
CA ALA A 168 6.95 -1.97 -3.14
C ALA A 168 7.48 -0.63 -2.60
N GLN A 169 7.22 -0.33 -1.33
CA GLN A 169 7.71 0.90 -0.69
C GLN A 169 9.23 0.88 -0.51
N MET A 170 9.80 -0.28 -0.19
CA MET A 170 11.26 -0.43 -0.04
C MET A 170 12.00 -0.21 -1.36
N VAL A 171 11.48 -0.75 -2.47
CA VAL A 171 12.06 -0.51 -3.81
C VAL A 171 12.07 1.00 -4.13
N GLY A 172 10.96 1.69 -3.87
CA GLY A 172 10.90 3.14 -4.09
C GLY A 172 11.91 3.92 -3.26
N ALA A 173 12.05 3.56 -1.99
CA ALA A 173 13.01 4.18 -1.08
C ALA A 173 14.46 3.96 -1.51
N GLY A 174 14.82 2.72 -1.85
CA GLY A 174 16.17 2.38 -2.32
C GLY A 174 16.55 3.14 -3.59
N GLN A 175 15.66 3.18 -4.58
CA GLN A 175 15.89 3.92 -5.83
C GLN A 175 15.99 5.44 -5.61
N LEU A 176 15.21 6.00 -4.69
CA LEU A 176 15.26 7.43 -4.38
C LEU A 176 16.58 7.83 -3.71
N ILE A 177 17.05 7.05 -2.73
CA ILE A 177 18.34 7.28 -2.06
C ILE A 177 19.51 7.09 -3.04
N LYS A 178 19.44 6.07 -3.89
CA LYS A 178 20.41 5.87 -4.99
C LYS A 178 20.49 7.12 -5.88
N LEU A 179 19.35 7.71 -6.28
CA LEU A 179 19.31 8.92 -7.10
C LEU A 179 19.94 10.13 -6.40
N LEU A 180 19.63 10.36 -5.12
CA LEU A 180 20.06 11.55 -4.39
C LEU A 180 21.52 11.50 -3.94
N PHE A 181 21.95 10.36 -3.42
CA PHE A 181 23.24 10.20 -2.77
C PHE A 181 24.29 9.51 -3.65
N GLY A 182 23.89 8.96 -4.80
CA GLY A 182 24.78 8.20 -5.67
C GLY A 182 25.29 6.89 -5.03
N LEU A 183 24.57 6.36 -4.03
CA LEU A 183 24.91 5.12 -3.35
C LEU A 183 24.54 3.89 -4.19
N ASP A 184 25.22 2.77 -3.93
CA ASP A 184 24.75 1.47 -4.40
C ASP A 184 23.36 1.15 -3.83
N TYR A 185 22.52 0.48 -4.64
CA TYR A 185 21.14 0.20 -4.25
C TYR A 185 21.03 -0.64 -2.98
N ASN A 186 21.89 -1.66 -2.82
CA ASN A 186 21.85 -2.54 -1.66
C ASN A 186 22.22 -1.79 -0.37
N ILE A 187 23.18 -0.86 -0.45
CA ILE A 187 23.54 0.01 0.67
C ILE A 187 22.39 0.97 0.99
N ALA A 188 21.79 1.55 -0.05
CA ALA A 188 20.67 2.48 0.09
C ALA A 188 19.47 1.83 0.77
N ILE A 189 19.04 0.64 0.31
CA ILE A 189 17.87 -0.06 0.85
C ILE A 189 18.10 -0.53 2.28
N PHE A 190 19.33 -0.97 2.62
CA PHE A 190 19.65 -1.36 3.99
C PHE A 190 19.61 -0.16 4.95
N ALA A 191 20.22 0.96 4.58
CA ALA A 191 20.20 2.19 5.36
C ALA A 191 18.77 2.72 5.58
N VAL A 192 17.95 2.71 4.52
CA VAL A 192 16.55 3.10 4.61
C VAL A 192 15.77 2.14 5.50
N GLY A 193 15.95 0.84 5.35
CA GLY A 193 15.25 -0.16 6.16
C GLY A 193 15.56 -0.02 7.65
N LEU A 194 16.82 0.27 8.01
CA LEU A 194 17.20 0.56 9.39
C LEU A 194 16.50 1.82 9.91
N LEU A 195 16.53 2.91 9.15
CA LEU A 195 15.85 4.17 9.51
C LEU A 195 14.35 3.96 9.69
N MET A 196 13.72 3.16 8.82
CA MET A 196 12.30 2.82 8.91
C MET A 196 11.97 2.03 10.17
N MET A 197 12.78 1.04 10.54
CA MET A 197 12.59 0.28 11.78
C MET A 197 12.62 1.20 13.01
N VAL A 198 13.61 2.10 13.09
CA VAL A 198 13.71 3.10 14.15
C VAL A 198 12.45 3.98 14.20
N TYR A 199 12.02 4.48 13.05
CA TYR A 199 10.85 5.34 12.94
C TYR A 199 9.56 4.66 13.43
N VAL A 200 9.31 3.40 13.05
CA VAL A 200 8.09 2.67 13.37
C VAL A 200 8.02 2.25 14.84
N ILE A 201 9.16 1.83 15.44
CA ILE A 201 9.22 1.38 16.85
C ILE A 201 8.69 2.45 17.82
N PHE A 202 8.94 3.73 17.52
CA PHE A 202 8.56 4.85 18.38
C PHE A 202 7.22 5.50 17.99
N GLY A 203 6.68 5.24 16.79
CA GLY A 203 5.58 6.01 16.21
C GLY A 203 4.20 5.75 16.81
N GLY A 204 3.65 4.55 16.68
CA GLY A 204 2.23 4.26 16.95
C GLY A 204 1.25 5.02 16.04
N MET A 205 -0.07 4.84 16.24
CA MET A 205 -1.10 5.42 15.35
C MET A 205 -1.22 6.94 15.49
N VAL A 206 -0.98 7.51 16.67
CA VAL A 206 -1.00 8.98 16.86
C VAL A 206 0.04 9.63 15.95
N ALA A 207 1.29 9.18 16.04
CA ALA A 207 2.38 9.70 15.22
C ALA A 207 2.11 9.47 13.73
N THR A 208 1.71 8.25 13.36
CA THR A 208 1.39 7.89 11.98
C THR A 208 0.29 8.79 11.40
N THR A 209 -0.76 9.10 12.17
CA THR A 209 -1.85 9.97 11.71
C THR A 209 -1.38 11.38 11.40
N TRP A 210 -0.64 12.01 12.30
CA TRP A 210 -0.16 13.38 12.08
C TRP A 210 0.85 13.48 10.95
N VAL A 211 1.76 12.51 10.87
CA VAL A 211 2.73 12.46 9.76
C VAL A 211 2.02 12.26 8.42
N GLN A 212 0.99 11.41 8.36
CA GLN A 212 0.21 11.21 7.13
C GLN A 212 -0.56 12.49 6.72
N ILE A 213 -1.12 13.24 7.67
CA ILE A 213 -1.80 14.51 7.38
C ILE A 213 -0.82 15.51 6.76
N ILE A 214 0.32 15.74 7.40
CA ILE A 214 1.33 16.70 6.94
C ILE A 214 1.89 16.29 5.58
N LYS A 215 2.21 15.02 5.42
CA LYS A 215 2.67 14.45 4.17
C LYS A 215 1.64 14.60 3.04
N ALA A 216 0.35 14.37 3.31
CA ALA A 216 -0.70 14.57 2.31
C ALA A 216 -0.73 16.01 1.82
N CYS A 217 -0.66 16.98 2.73
CA CYS A 217 -0.56 18.40 2.37
C CYS A 217 0.69 18.69 1.53
N MET A 218 1.85 18.16 1.94
CA MET A 218 3.11 18.36 1.19
C MET A 218 3.07 17.73 -0.21
N LEU A 219 2.48 16.54 -0.36
CA LEU A 219 2.30 15.88 -1.66
C LEU A 219 1.38 16.69 -2.58
N LEU A 220 0.23 17.13 -2.06
CA LEU A 220 -0.72 17.93 -2.81
C LEU A 220 -0.07 19.25 -3.29
N ILE A 221 0.61 19.96 -2.39
CA ILE A 221 1.30 21.22 -2.72
C ILE A 221 2.46 20.96 -3.69
N GLY A 222 3.34 20.01 -3.38
CA GLY A 222 4.54 19.73 -4.16
C GLY A 222 4.21 19.19 -5.56
N GLY A 223 3.29 18.24 -5.66
CA GLY A 223 2.84 17.70 -6.94
C GLY A 223 2.16 18.77 -7.79
N THR A 224 1.27 19.58 -7.18
CA THR A 224 0.61 20.71 -7.87
C THR A 224 1.64 21.73 -8.37
N LEU A 225 2.62 22.09 -7.56
CA LEU A 225 3.67 23.03 -7.96
C LEU A 225 4.46 22.51 -9.18
N VAL A 226 4.90 21.26 -9.14
CA VAL A 226 5.62 20.63 -10.27
C VAL A 226 4.72 20.59 -11.51
N MET A 227 3.46 20.20 -11.37
CA MET A 227 2.49 20.16 -12.48
C MET A 227 2.26 21.54 -13.08
N VAL A 228 2.05 22.58 -12.26
CA VAL A 228 1.82 23.95 -12.73
C VAL A 228 3.05 24.48 -13.47
N LEU A 229 4.26 24.29 -12.93
CA LEU A 229 5.51 24.68 -13.59
C LEU A 229 5.74 23.91 -14.89
N ALA A 230 5.37 22.62 -14.94
CA ALA A 230 5.47 21.85 -16.16
C ALA A 230 4.43 22.30 -17.21
N MET A 231 3.16 22.50 -16.81
CA MET A 231 2.09 22.96 -17.70
C MET A 231 2.32 24.36 -18.27
N SER A 232 3.02 25.23 -17.55
CA SER A 232 3.39 26.55 -18.05
C SER A 232 4.23 26.49 -19.34
N LYS A 233 5.03 25.42 -19.53
CA LYS A 233 5.80 25.18 -20.75
C LYS A 233 4.93 24.89 -21.99
N PHE A 234 3.67 24.53 -21.76
CA PHE A 234 2.68 24.21 -22.78
C PHE A 234 1.57 25.27 -22.88
N GLY A 235 1.77 26.46 -22.26
CA GLY A 235 0.78 27.53 -22.21
C GLY A 235 -0.52 27.13 -21.49
N PHE A 236 -0.47 26.20 -20.54
CA PHE A 236 -1.62 25.63 -19.85
C PHE A 236 -2.66 24.98 -20.78
N SER A 237 -2.29 24.67 -22.03
CA SER A 237 -3.16 24.00 -22.98
C SER A 237 -3.02 22.48 -22.90
N TYR A 238 -4.08 21.82 -22.44
CA TYR A 238 -4.17 20.36 -22.43
C TYR A 238 -4.06 19.78 -23.86
N HIS A 239 -4.72 20.42 -24.82
CA HIS A 239 -4.68 20.00 -26.21
C HIS A 239 -3.24 20.06 -26.79
N ASN A 240 -2.53 21.14 -26.54
CA ASN A 240 -1.14 21.29 -26.97
C ASN A 240 -0.22 20.23 -26.33
N LEU A 241 -0.38 19.98 -25.03
CA LEU A 241 0.37 18.93 -24.34
C LEU A 241 0.11 17.55 -24.96
N MET A 242 -1.16 17.19 -25.20
CA MET A 242 -1.54 15.92 -25.80
C MET A 242 -0.97 15.71 -27.19
N GLN A 243 -1.08 16.74 -28.06
CA GLN A 243 -0.51 16.67 -29.41
C GLN A 243 1.00 16.48 -29.40
N GLN A 244 1.71 17.21 -28.55
CA GLN A 244 3.16 17.09 -28.43
C GLN A 244 3.57 15.72 -27.84
N ALA A 245 2.81 15.19 -26.85
CA ALA A 245 3.07 13.88 -26.28
C ALA A 245 2.89 12.77 -27.33
N MET A 246 1.80 12.81 -28.10
CA MET A 246 1.57 11.85 -29.20
C MET A 246 2.66 11.92 -30.28
N ALA A 247 3.08 13.12 -30.66
CA ALA A 247 4.14 13.30 -31.66
C ALA A 247 5.52 12.82 -31.18
N ALA A 248 5.76 12.86 -29.87
CA ALA A 248 7.04 12.49 -29.28
C ALA A 248 7.18 11.01 -28.94
N HIS A 249 6.09 10.37 -28.56
CA HIS A 249 6.11 9.00 -28.05
C HIS A 249 5.98 7.96 -29.17
N LYS A 250 6.68 6.82 -29.02
CA LYS A 250 6.66 5.70 -30.00
C LYS A 250 5.27 5.13 -30.30
N LEU A 251 4.33 5.28 -29.38
CA LEU A 251 2.94 4.83 -29.56
C LEU A 251 2.13 5.78 -30.44
N GLY A 252 2.61 7.02 -30.68
CA GLY A 252 1.87 8.02 -31.46
C GLY A 252 0.45 8.24 -30.94
N PRO A 253 -0.57 8.30 -31.83
CA PRO A 253 -1.96 8.47 -31.43
C PRO A 253 -2.49 7.39 -30.46
N LYS A 254 -1.95 6.17 -30.53
CA LYS A 254 -2.32 5.07 -29.62
C LYS A 254 -2.00 5.37 -28.15
N LEU A 255 -1.15 6.35 -27.87
CA LEU A 255 -0.83 6.80 -26.51
C LEU A 255 -2.07 7.21 -25.71
N MET A 256 -3.08 7.76 -26.38
CA MET A 256 -4.32 8.25 -25.78
C MET A 256 -5.49 7.24 -25.87
N HIS A 257 -5.19 6.01 -26.25
CA HIS A 257 -6.15 4.91 -26.31
C HIS A 257 -5.72 3.79 -25.36
N PRO A 258 -6.67 3.00 -24.82
CA PRO A 258 -6.35 1.79 -24.06
C PRO A 258 -5.70 0.73 -24.96
N GLY A 259 -4.90 -0.15 -24.35
CA GLY A 259 -4.38 -1.35 -25.01
C GLY A 259 -2.87 -1.39 -25.24
N SER A 260 -2.10 -0.47 -24.63
CA SER A 260 -0.63 -0.56 -24.63
C SER A 260 -0.11 -1.48 -23.52
N LEU A 261 -0.64 -1.35 -22.30
CA LEU A 261 -0.35 -2.19 -21.13
C LEU A 261 -1.49 -3.19 -20.89
N LEU A 262 -2.72 -2.77 -21.12
CA LEU A 262 -3.95 -3.51 -20.85
C LEU A 262 -4.56 -4.07 -22.16
N ALA A 263 -3.72 -4.64 -23.01
CA ALA A 263 -4.14 -5.20 -24.30
C ALA A 263 -5.01 -6.46 -24.16
N ASP A 264 -4.75 -7.27 -23.11
CA ASP A 264 -5.54 -8.46 -22.82
C ASP A 264 -6.73 -8.12 -21.90
N PRO A 265 -7.98 -8.37 -22.34
CA PRO A 265 -9.17 -8.05 -21.55
C PRO A 265 -9.22 -8.76 -20.19
N VAL A 266 -8.72 -10.00 -20.12
CA VAL A 266 -8.71 -10.79 -18.87
C VAL A 266 -7.79 -10.13 -17.84
N THR A 267 -6.60 -9.71 -18.27
CA THR A 267 -5.66 -8.97 -17.42
C THR A 267 -6.25 -7.63 -16.99
N ALA A 268 -6.91 -6.89 -17.90
CA ALA A 268 -7.52 -5.60 -17.60
C ALA A 268 -8.65 -5.73 -16.56
N ILE A 269 -9.55 -6.68 -16.73
CA ILE A 269 -10.64 -6.95 -15.78
C ILE A 269 -10.07 -7.42 -14.44
N SER A 270 -9.10 -8.33 -14.46
CA SER A 270 -8.46 -8.83 -13.23
C SER A 270 -7.77 -7.72 -12.46
N LEU A 271 -7.08 -6.81 -13.15
CA LEU A 271 -6.49 -5.62 -12.57
C LEU A 271 -7.57 -4.72 -11.94
N GLY A 272 -8.62 -4.40 -12.71
CA GLY A 272 -9.72 -3.56 -12.24
C GLY A 272 -10.35 -4.10 -10.95
N LEU A 273 -10.71 -5.39 -10.93
CA LEU A 273 -11.27 -6.06 -9.75
C LEU A 273 -10.28 -6.06 -8.58
N GLY A 274 -9.00 -6.38 -8.86
CA GLY A 274 -7.96 -6.41 -7.84
C GLY A 274 -7.75 -5.07 -7.15
N LEU A 275 -7.66 -3.99 -7.91
CA LEU A 275 -7.43 -2.65 -7.38
C LEU A 275 -8.68 -2.09 -6.69
N MET A 276 -9.86 -2.27 -7.29
CA MET A 276 -11.12 -1.78 -6.75
C MET A 276 -11.47 -2.45 -5.41
N PHE A 277 -11.53 -3.77 -5.36
CA PHE A 277 -11.91 -4.50 -4.15
C PHE A 277 -10.74 -4.66 -3.16
N GLY A 278 -9.50 -4.62 -3.65
CA GLY A 278 -8.31 -4.62 -2.82
C GLY A 278 -8.21 -3.38 -1.93
N THR A 279 -8.60 -2.20 -2.43
CA THR A 279 -8.71 -0.98 -1.63
C THR A 279 -9.54 -1.21 -0.36
N ALA A 280 -10.66 -1.95 -0.49
CA ALA A 280 -11.55 -2.29 0.61
C ALA A 280 -11.06 -3.47 1.50
N GLY A 281 -9.96 -4.12 1.11
CA GLY A 281 -9.36 -5.24 1.84
C GLY A 281 -8.00 -4.92 2.51
N LEU A 282 -7.51 -3.69 2.42
CA LEU A 282 -6.20 -3.30 2.96
C LEU A 282 -6.24 -3.08 4.48
N PRO A 283 -5.47 -3.84 5.27
CA PRO A 283 -5.54 -3.75 6.74
C PRO A 283 -5.25 -2.35 7.29
N HIS A 284 -4.20 -1.67 6.80
CA HIS A 284 -3.79 -0.36 7.28
C HIS A 284 -4.80 0.76 6.94
N ILE A 285 -5.51 0.66 5.81
CA ILE A 285 -6.61 1.58 5.46
C ILE A 285 -7.82 1.31 6.36
N LEU A 286 -8.18 0.04 6.58
CA LEU A 286 -9.31 -0.32 7.42
C LEU A 286 -9.12 0.12 8.88
N MET A 287 -7.90 0.12 9.41
CA MET A 287 -7.59 0.62 10.76
C MET A 287 -7.92 2.12 10.93
N ARG A 288 -7.89 2.92 9.86
CA ARG A 288 -8.21 4.36 9.92
C ARG A 288 -9.66 4.65 10.32
N PHE A 289 -10.57 3.71 10.11
CA PHE A 289 -11.97 3.88 10.53
C PHE A 289 -12.16 3.82 12.04
N PHE A 290 -11.18 3.28 12.78
CA PHE A 290 -11.24 3.21 14.24
C PHE A 290 -10.64 4.44 14.93
N THR A 291 -9.98 5.35 14.17
CA THR A 291 -9.36 6.56 14.72
C THR A 291 -10.33 7.73 14.90
N VAL A 292 -11.51 7.67 14.29
CA VAL A 292 -12.51 8.74 14.34
C VAL A 292 -13.52 8.54 15.48
N THR A 293 -14.22 9.61 15.86
CA THR A 293 -15.13 9.62 17.01
C THR A 293 -16.41 8.77 16.80
N ASN A 294 -16.96 8.77 15.60
CA ASN A 294 -18.23 8.11 15.29
C ASN A 294 -18.36 7.72 13.81
N ALA A 295 -19.43 7.00 13.46
CA ALA A 295 -19.71 6.52 12.11
C ALA A 295 -19.87 7.65 11.08
N LYS A 296 -20.48 8.78 11.46
CA LYS A 296 -20.64 9.94 10.58
C LYS A 296 -19.29 10.54 10.19
N GLU A 297 -18.37 10.65 11.16
CA GLU A 297 -17.00 11.12 10.89
C GLU A 297 -16.21 10.10 10.05
N ALA A 298 -16.44 8.78 10.23
CA ALA A 298 -15.85 7.76 9.37
C ALA A 298 -16.30 7.94 7.90
N ARG A 299 -17.58 8.14 7.65
CA ARG A 299 -18.11 8.38 6.30
C ARG A 299 -17.59 9.69 5.70
N LYS A 300 -17.56 10.78 6.47
CA LYS A 300 -16.97 12.05 6.04
C LYS A 300 -15.50 11.90 5.67
N SER A 301 -14.73 11.11 6.42
CA SER A 301 -13.31 10.92 6.13
C SER A 301 -13.08 10.25 4.77
N VAL A 302 -13.93 9.29 4.38
CA VAL A 302 -13.85 8.68 3.04
C VAL A 302 -14.20 9.69 1.94
N LEU A 303 -15.20 10.52 2.14
CA LEU A 303 -15.59 11.55 1.16
C LEU A 303 -14.42 12.53 0.91
N TYR A 304 -13.80 13.03 1.97
CA TYR A 304 -12.63 13.91 1.84
C TYR A 304 -11.43 13.19 1.20
N ALA A 305 -11.13 11.96 1.64
CA ALA A 305 -10.05 11.16 1.04
C ALA A 305 -10.27 10.95 -0.46
N THR A 306 -11.49 10.61 -0.87
CA THR A 306 -11.88 10.43 -2.27
C THR A 306 -11.60 11.70 -3.09
N GLY A 307 -11.97 12.89 -2.58
CA GLY A 307 -11.69 14.15 -3.24
C GLY A 307 -10.19 14.43 -3.41
N PHE A 308 -9.40 14.26 -2.35
CA PHE A 308 -7.95 14.49 -2.39
C PHE A 308 -7.23 13.51 -3.32
N VAL A 309 -7.58 12.23 -3.26
CA VAL A 309 -6.98 11.19 -4.12
C VAL A 309 -7.32 11.43 -5.59
N SER A 310 -8.60 11.77 -5.90
CA SER A 310 -9.02 12.09 -7.26
C SER A 310 -8.24 13.27 -7.84
N TYR A 311 -8.14 14.36 -7.08
CA TYR A 311 -7.36 15.53 -7.48
C TYR A 311 -5.91 15.15 -7.79
N PHE A 312 -5.26 14.43 -6.85
CA PHE A 312 -3.85 14.09 -6.99
C PHE A 312 -3.58 13.14 -8.15
N PHE A 313 -4.46 12.20 -8.45
CA PHE A 313 -4.33 11.33 -9.63
C PHE A 313 -4.33 12.11 -10.94
N ASN A 314 -5.17 13.17 -11.06
CA ASN A 314 -5.14 14.05 -12.22
C ASN A 314 -3.82 14.85 -12.29
N VAL A 315 -3.30 15.33 -11.16
CA VAL A 315 -1.97 15.98 -11.10
C VAL A 315 -0.88 15.02 -11.60
N ILE A 316 -0.86 13.78 -11.14
CA ILE A 316 0.12 12.76 -11.55
C ILE A 316 0.01 12.42 -13.04
N PHE A 317 -1.21 12.33 -13.57
CA PHE A 317 -1.42 12.09 -14.99
C PHE A 317 -0.81 13.20 -15.85
N LEU A 318 -1.10 14.46 -15.52
CA LEU A 318 -0.51 15.62 -16.22
C LEU A 318 1.02 15.65 -16.06
N MET A 319 1.55 15.36 -14.87
CA MET A 319 3.01 15.27 -14.66
C MET A 319 3.64 14.20 -15.56
N GLY A 320 3.02 13.02 -15.68
CA GLY A 320 3.51 11.93 -16.53
C GLY A 320 3.55 12.34 -18.01
N LEU A 321 2.50 13.00 -18.51
CA LEU A 321 2.46 13.52 -19.89
C LEU A 321 3.50 14.61 -20.12
N CYS A 322 3.62 15.59 -19.21
CA CYS A 322 4.65 16.64 -19.31
C CYS A 322 6.06 16.04 -19.32
N ALA A 323 6.29 14.99 -18.50
CA ALA A 323 7.59 14.33 -18.45
C ALA A 323 7.98 13.67 -19.77
N MET A 324 7.03 13.19 -20.58
CA MET A 324 7.33 12.63 -21.90
C MET A 324 8.09 13.63 -22.78
N ILE A 325 7.73 14.91 -22.70
CA ILE A 325 8.34 15.96 -23.52
C ILE A 325 9.58 16.54 -22.82
N ILE A 326 9.44 16.94 -21.56
CA ILE A 326 10.47 17.70 -20.84
C ILE A 326 11.64 16.79 -20.44
N VAL A 327 11.35 15.58 -19.97
CA VAL A 327 12.37 14.60 -19.54
C VAL A 327 12.72 13.65 -20.68
N GLY A 328 11.72 13.09 -21.34
CA GLY A 328 11.89 12.01 -22.32
C GLY A 328 12.69 12.40 -23.56
N LYS A 329 12.75 13.69 -23.91
CA LYS A 329 13.53 14.23 -25.02
C LYS A 329 14.88 14.84 -24.59
N ASN A 330 15.26 14.77 -23.32
CA ASN A 330 16.48 15.37 -22.81
C ASN A 330 17.49 14.30 -22.36
N GLY A 331 18.56 14.12 -23.13
CA GLY A 331 19.61 13.11 -22.88
C GLY A 331 20.29 13.24 -21.51
N ALA A 332 20.29 14.44 -20.91
CA ALA A 332 20.91 14.66 -19.59
C ALA A 332 20.26 13.82 -18.45
N PHE A 333 19.08 13.27 -18.66
CA PHE A 333 18.37 12.43 -17.69
C PHE A 333 18.57 10.93 -17.92
N PHE A 334 19.28 10.52 -18.97
CA PHE A 334 19.50 9.13 -19.36
C PHE A 334 20.95 8.69 -19.16
N THR A 335 21.13 7.44 -18.81
CA THR A 335 22.46 6.83 -18.55
C THR A 335 23.35 6.77 -19.81
N ASP A 336 22.76 6.67 -21.00
CA ASP A 336 23.45 6.63 -22.28
C ASP A 336 23.52 8.01 -22.99
N GLY A 337 22.87 9.03 -22.45
CA GLY A 337 22.84 10.38 -23.02
C GLY A 337 22.12 10.51 -24.35
N GLN A 338 21.53 9.44 -24.88
CA GLN A 338 20.94 9.42 -26.22
C GLN A 338 19.41 9.57 -26.18
N VAL A 339 18.88 10.40 -27.04
CA VAL A 339 17.44 10.64 -27.21
C VAL A 339 17.08 10.84 -28.68
N GLY A 340 16.28 9.95 -29.23
CA GLY A 340 15.66 10.16 -30.55
C GLY A 340 14.14 10.38 -30.43
N VAL A 341 13.44 9.41 -29.92
CA VAL A 341 12.04 9.41 -29.49
C VAL A 341 12.03 9.45 -27.97
N VAL A 342 10.87 9.58 -27.30
CA VAL A 342 10.80 9.50 -25.83
C VAL A 342 11.56 8.28 -25.33
N GLY A 343 12.61 8.52 -24.57
CA GLY A 343 13.53 7.48 -24.11
C GLY A 343 12.86 6.49 -23.14
N PRO A 344 13.30 5.23 -23.08
CA PRO A 344 12.72 4.23 -22.21
C PRO A 344 13.01 4.56 -20.75
N ALA A 345 11.98 4.50 -19.89
CA ALA A 345 12.10 4.83 -18.47
C ALA A 345 13.17 3.99 -17.73
N ALA A 346 13.41 2.77 -18.17
CA ALA A 346 14.44 1.89 -17.58
C ALA A 346 15.87 2.44 -17.70
N LYS A 347 16.13 3.35 -18.67
CA LYS A 347 17.43 4.00 -18.85
C LYS A 347 17.57 5.34 -18.12
N LEU A 348 16.54 5.77 -17.40
CA LEU A 348 16.63 6.98 -16.58
C LEU A 348 17.63 6.79 -15.44
N ILE A 349 18.38 7.85 -15.16
CA ILE A 349 19.30 7.90 -14.03
C ILE A 349 18.53 7.63 -12.73
N GLY A 350 18.97 6.67 -11.92
CA GLY A 350 18.29 6.26 -10.69
C GLY A 350 17.16 5.23 -10.88
N GLY A 351 16.81 4.89 -12.14
CA GLY A 351 15.82 3.86 -12.46
C GLY A 351 14.50 4.39 -12.99
N GLY A 352 13.68 3.47 -13.50
CA GLY A 352 12.45 3.78 -14.24
C GLY A 352 11.36 4.51 -13.44
N ASN A 353 11.37 4.42 -12.11
CA ASN A 353 10.40 5.11 -11.26
C ASN A 353 10.77 6.59 -10.98
N MET A 354 11.92 7.10 -11.48
CA MET A 354 12.41 8.45 -11.15
C MET A 354 11.87 9.56 -12.08
N VAL A 355 10.91 9.27 -12.93
CA VAL A 355 10.30 10.22 -13.89
C VAL A 355 9.86 11.53 -13.23
N ALA A 356 9.09 11.45 -12.14
CA ALA A 356 8.62 12.65 -11.42
C ALA A 356 9.77 13.46 -10.81
N MET A 357 10.84 12.78 -10.35
CA MET A 357 12.03 13.45 -9.80
C MET A 357 12.78 14.22 -10.88
N HIS A 358 12.98 13.62 -12.05
CA HIS A 358 13.60 14.30 -13.18
C HIS A 358 12.75 15.44 -13.70
N LEU A 359 11.42 15.30 -13.74
CA LEU A 359 10.52 16.40 -14.09
C LEU A 359 10.69 17.58 -13.12
N ALA A 360 10.69 17.32 -11.81
CA ALA A 360 10.90 18.35 -10.79
C ALA A 360 12.26 19.07 -10.99
N LYS A 361 13.33 18.32 -11.28
CA LYS A 361 14.64 18.89 -11.60
C LYS A 361 14.61 19.76 -12.87
N ALA A 362 13.90 19.32 -13.91
CA ALA A 362 13.82 20.03 -15.19
C ALA A 362 13.04 21.34 -15.11
N VAL A 363 12.02 21.43 -14.25
CA VAL A 363 11.15 22.63 -14.15
C VAL A 363 11.53 23.57 -13.00
N GLY A 364 12.20 23.08 -11.94
CA GLY A 364 12.53 23.88 -10.76
C GLY A 364 13.93 23.63 -10.18
N GLY A 365 14.80 22.96 -10.96
CA GLY A 365 16.21 22.75 -10.59
C GLY A 365 16.40 21.84 -9.37
N ASN A 366 17.58 21.92 -8.78
CA ASN A 366 17.98 21.05 -7.66
C ASN A 366 17.17 21.29 -6.37
N MET A 367 16.67 22.51 -6.16
CA MET A 367 15.86 22.84 -4.98
C MET A 367 14.52 22.10 -5.03
N LEU A 368 13.82 22.14 -6.18
CA LEU A 368 12.54 21.46 -6.33
C LEU A 368 12.71 19.94 -6.38
N LEU A 369 13.80 19.43 -6.96
CA LEU A 369 14.17 18.01 -6.86
C LEU A 369 14.31 17.59 -5.40
N GLY A 370 15.10 18.33 -4.59
CA GLY A 370 15.33 18.01 -3.19
C GLY A 370 14.05 18.06 -2.35
N PHE A 371 13.21 19.08 -2.58
CA PHE A 371 11.91 19.19 -1.93
C PHE A 371 11.00 17.98 -2.29
N LEU A 372 10.80 17.70 -3.58
CA LEU A 372 9.92 16.60 -4.00
C LEU A 372 10.45 15.23 -3.55
N ALA A 373 11.77 15.05 -3.59
CA ALA A 373 12.43 13.84 -3.09
C ALA A 373 12.23 13.66 -1.58
N ALA A 374 12.34 14.74 -0.79
CA ALA A 374 12.06 14.70 0.63
C ALA A 374 10.59 14.36 0.93
N VAL A 375 9.66 14.94 0.17
CA VAL A 375 8.22 14.63 0.27
C VAL A 375 7.95 13.17 -0.10
N ALA A 376 8.57 12.66 -1.17
CA ALA A 376 8.47 11.25 -1.58
C ALA A 376 9.00 10.32 -0.49
N PHE A 377 10.16 10.64 0.09
CA PHE A 377 10.76 9.83 1.15
C PHE A 377 9.93 9.85 2.45
N ALA A 378 9.47 11.02 2.88
CA ALA A 378 8.56 11.15 4.02
C ALA A 378 7.26 10.34 3.77
N THR A 379 6.81 10.31 2.51
CA THR A 379 5.68 9.49 2.07
C THR A 379 5.95 8.00 2.24
N ILE A 380 7.11 7.52 1.85
CA ILE A 380 7.51 6.13 2.02
C ILE A 380 7.56 5.77 3.51
N LEU A 381 8.27 6.56 4.32
CA LEU A 381 8.38 6.33 5.77
C LEU A 381 7.02 6.25 6.45
N ALA A 382 6.11 7.17 6.11
CA ALA A 382 4.79 7.21 6.71
C ALA A 382 3.91 6.01 6.31
N VAL A 383 3.93 5.59 5.02
CA VAL A 383 3.17 4.41 4.56
C VAL A 383 3.72 3.14 5.15
N VAL A 384 5.05 2.99 5.19
CA VAL A 384 5.68 1.84 5.84
C VAL A 384 5.35 1.76 7.33
N SER A 385 5.29 2.92 8.01
CA SER A 385 4.86 2.99 9.41
C SER A 385 3.43 2.44 9.57
N GLY A 386 2.49 2.86 8.73
CA GLY A 386 1.12 2.35 8.74
C GLY A 386 1.03 0.86 8.44
N LEU A 387 1.75 0.39 7.43
CA LEU A 387 1.82 -1.04 7.06
C LEU A 387 2.45 -1.89 8.16
N ALA A 388 3.58 -1.44 8.70
CA ALA A 388 4.26 -2.16 9.76
C ALA A 388 3.43 -2.20 11.05
N LEU A 389 2.72 -1.11 11.39
CA LEU A 389 1.78 -1.08 12.51
C LEU A 389 0.63 -2.05 12.28
N ALA A 390 0.04 -2.10 11.08
CA ALA A 390 -1.03 -3.05 10.75
C ALA A 390 -0.55 -4.50 10.83
N GLY A 391 0.62 -4.84 10.30
CA GLY A 391 1.21 -6.17 10.40
C GLY A 391 1.59 -6.53 11.84
N ALA A 392 2.17 -5.58 12.58
CA ALA A 392 2.52 -5.78 13.98
C ALA A 392 1.27 -5.96 14.87
N SER A 393 0.17 -5.25 14.57
CA SER A 393 -1.13 -5.41 15.26
C SER A 393 -1.72 -6.80 15.01
N ALA A 394 -1.63 -7.30 13.78
CA ALA A 394 -2.07 -8.66 13.46
C ALA A 394 -1.31 -9.72 14.28
N ILE A 395 0.00 -9.52 14.52
CA ILE A 395 0.81 -10.41 15.36
C ILE A 395 0.51 -10.20 16.84
N SER A 396 0.56 -8.95 17.32
CA SER A 396 0.49 -8.66 18.75
C SER A 396 -0.93 -8.72 19.30
N HIS A 397 -1.88 -8.09 18.64
CA HIS A 397 -3.27 -8.05 19.09
C HIS A 397 -4.01 -9.34 18.71
N ASP A 398 -4.06 -9.68 17.42
CA ASP A 398 -4.89 -10.79 16.96
C ASP A 398 -4.30 -12.15 17.36
N LEU A 399 -3.02 -12.43 17.02
CA LEU A 399 -2.43 -13.74 17.31
C LEU A 399 -1.99 -13.85 18.77
N TYR A 400 -1.18 -12.92 19.28
CA TYR A 400 -0.62 -13.07 20.62
C TYR A 400 -1.68 -12.81 21.70
N ALA A 401 -2.27 -11.61 21.75
CA ALA A 401 -3.15 -11.23 22.85
C ALA A 401 -4.48 -12.01 22.82
N ARG A 402 -5.11 -12.15 21.66
CA ARG A 402 -6.44 -12.77 21.54
C ARG A 402 -6.39 -14.29 21.37
N VAL A 403 -5.55 -14.83 20.50
CA VAL A 403 -5.52 -16.28 20.22
C VAL A 403 -4.66 -17.02 21.23
N ILE A 404 -3.39 -16.61 21.45
CA ILE A 404 -2.45 -17.33 22.30
C ILE A 404 -2.76 -17.10 23.78
N MET A 405 -2.88 -15.82 24.19
CA MET A 405 -3.11 -15.42 25.59
C MET A 405 -4.60 -15.37 25.97
N LYS A 406 -5.51 -15.60 25.01
CA LYS A 406 -6.98 -15.62 25.22
C LYS A 406 -7.49 -14.38 25.96
N GLY A 407 -6.95 -13.19 25.61
CA GLY A 407 -7.31 -11.91 26.21
C GLY A 407 -6.65 -11.61 27.57
N LYS A 408 -5.73 -12.45 28.05
CA LYS A 408 -5.01 -12.27 29.33
C LYS A 408 -3.66 -11.56 29.19
N ALA A 409 -3.31 -11.05 28.02
CA ALA A 409 -2.07 -10.32 27.80
C ALA A 409 -2.13 -8.94 28.47
N SER A 410 -1.02 -8.52 29.11
CA SER A 410 -0.90 -7.15 29.58
C SER A 410 -0.62 -6.20 28.41
N GLU A 411 -1.09 -4.96 28.48
CA GLU A 411 -0.85 -3.92 27.47
C GLU A 411 0.63 -3.74 27.16
N ALA A 412 1.47 -3.72 28.20
CA ALA A 412 2.91 -3.57 28.06
C ALA A 412 3.54 -4.72 27.24
N THR A 413 3.09 -5.96 27.48
CA THR A 413 3.59 -7.12 26.73
C THR A 413 3.08 -7.11 25.29
N GLU A 414 1.83 -6.72 25.06
CA GLU A 414 1.26 -6.58 23.72
C GLU A 414 2.06 -5.58 22.88
N ILE A 415 2.36 -4.40 23.43
CA ILE A 415 3.19 -3.37 22.78
C ILE A 415 4.62 -3.89 22.52
N LYS A 416 5.22 -4.64 23.48
CA LYS A 416 6.55 -5.23 23.28
C LYS A 416 6.56 -6.23 22.12
N VAL A 417 5.56 -7.11 22.04
CA VAL A 417 5.41 -8.06 20.91
C VAL A 417 5.22 -7.31 19.59
N SER A 418 4.45 -6.23 19.58
CA SER A 418 4.26 -5.38 18.41
C SER A 418 5.59 -4.80 17.90
N ARG A 419 6.45 -4.29 18.79
CA ARG A 419 7.77 -3.76 18.42
C ARG A 419 8.70 -4.83 17.83
N VAL A 420 8.73 -6.02 18.42
CA VAL A 420 9.52 -7.14 17.87
C VAL A 420 9.01 -7.56 16.49
N ALA A 421 7.68 -7.67 16.33
CA ALA A 421 7.07 -7.97 15.03
C ALA A 421 7.42 -6.93 13.95
N THR A 422 7.46 -5.65 14.31
CA THR A 422 7.88 -4.57 13.42
C THR A 422 9.31 -4.75 12.91
N ILE A 423 10.25 -5.13 13.79
CA ILE A 423 11.64 -5.39 13.40
C ILE A 423 11.71 -6.56 12.42
N CYS A 424 11.02 -7.65 12.70
CA CYS A 424 10.97 -8.82 11.80
C CYS A 424 10.41 -8.44 10.41
N LEU A 425 9.31 -7.67 10.37
CA LEU A 425 8.72 -7.19 9.12
C LEU A 425 9.68 -6.27 8.35
N GLY A 426 10.45 -5.43 9.05
CA GLY A 426 11.47 -4.57 8.45
C GLY A 426 12.57 -5.38 7.74
N PHE A 427 13.07 -6.43 8.36
CA PHE A 427 14.05 -7.33 7.73
C PHE A 427 13.48 -8.03 6.50
N VAL A 428 12.26 -8.57 6.59
CA VAL A 428 11.60 -9.19 5.42
C VAL A 428 11.45 -8.19 4.27
N ALA A 429 11.07 -6.95 4.57
CA ALA A 429 10.91 -5.90 3.58
C ALA A 429 12.24 -5.52 2.88
N ILE A 430 13.37 -5.47 3.62
CA ILE A 430 14.70 -5.23 3.04
C ILE A 430 15.06 -6.34 2.04
N VAL A 431 14.95 -7.60 2.46
CA VAL A 431 15.29 -8.76 1.61
C VAL A 431 14.43 -8.78 0.35
N LEU A 432 13.13 -8.62 0.49
CA LEU A 432 12.22 -8.56 -0.66
C LEU A 432 12.53 -7.37 -1.58
N GLY A 433 12.83 -6.20 -1.02
CA GLY A 433 13.16 -5.01 -1.80
C GLY A 433 14.42 -5.17 -2.65
N ILE A 434 15.43 -5.94 -2.19
CA ILE A 434 16.61 -6.28 -2.99
C ILE A 434 16.25 -7.16 -4.19
N LEU A 435 15.40 -8.16 -3.97
CA LEU A 435 15.00 -9.11 -5.04
C LEU A 435 14.18 -8.46 -6.17
N PHE A 436 13.47 -7.38 -5.86
CA PHE A 436 12.52 -6.74 -6.78
C PHE A 436 12.94 -5.34 -7.27
N GLU A 437 14.22 -4.98 -7.19
CA GLU A 437 14.77 -3.63 -7.52
C GLU A 437 14.24 -3.05 -8.83
N LYS A 438 14.14 -3.88 -9.88
CA LYS A 438 13.82 -3.43 -11.25
C LYS A 438 12.33 -3.25 -11.54
N GLN A 439 11.46 -3.58 -10.60
CA GLN A 439 10.01 -3.57 -10.83
C GLN A 439 9.42 -2.15 -10.68
N ASN A 440 8.31 -1.90 -11.39
CA ASN A 440 7.53 -0.68 -11.19
C ASN A 440 6.79 -0.75 -9.84
N ILE A 441 6.90 0.32 -9.04
CA ILE A 441 6.35 0.38 -7.68
C ILE A 441 4.82 0.28 -7.71
N ALA A 442 4.14 0.96 -8.65
CA ALA A 442 2.67 0.91 -8.73
C ALA A 442 2.17 -0.47 -9.11
N PHE A 443 2.89 -1.17 -9.98
CA PHE A 443 2.58 -2.54 -10.34
C PHE A 443 2.67 -3.49 -9.13
N MET A 444 3.75 -3.39 -8.34
CA MET A 444 3.93 -4.21 -7.14
C MET A 444 2.86 -3.93 -6.07
N VAL A 445 2.48 -2.66 -5.89
CA VAL A 445 1.35 -2.30 -5.03
C VAL A 445 0.06 -2.91 -5.56
N GLY A 446 -0.14 -2.91 -6.87
CA GLY A 446 -1.29 -3.57 -7.52
C GLY A 446 -1.39 -5.07 -7.18
N LEU A 447 -0.26 -5.78 -7.08
CA LEU A 447 -0.24 -7.18 -6.64
C LEU A 447 -0.72 -7.33 -5.18
N ALA A 448 -0.27 -6.45 -4.27
CA ALA A 448 -0.73 -6.44 -2.88
C ALA A 448 -2.25 -6.23 -2.79
N PHE A 449 -2.80 -5.32 -3.61
CA PHE A 449 -4.24 -5.09 -3.71
C PHE A 449 -4.97 -6.32 -4.26
N GLY A 450 -4.43 -6.98 -5.28
CA GLY A 450 -5.00 -8.22 -5.84
C GLY A 450 -5.09 -9.34 -4.80
N VAL A 451 -4.06 -9.49 -3.96
CA VAL A 451 -4.07 -10.43 -2.82
C VAL A 451 -5.10 -10.00 -1.76
N ALA A 452 -5.17 -8.71 -1.41
CA ALA A 452 -6.15 -8.20 -0.45
C ALA A 452 -7.59 -8.37 -0.94
N ALA A 453 -7.84 -8.17 -2.25
CA ALA A 453 -9.14 -8.39 -2.89
C ALA A 453 -9.62 -9.84 -2.81
N ALA A 454 -8.70 -10.79 -2.88
CA ALA A 454 -9.03 -12.21 -2.83
C ALA A 454 -9.08 -12.78 -1.41
N ALA A 455 -8.20 -12.32 -0.51
CA ALA A 455 -8.06 -12.91 0.81
C ALA A 455 -8.91 -12.22 1.89
N ASN A 456 -8.91 -10.87 1.93
CA ASN A 456 -9.54 -10.10 2.99
C ASN A 456 -10.96 -9.66 2.63
N PHE A 457 -11.15 -9.08 1.45
CA PHE A 457 -12.41 -8.46 1.06
C PHE A 457 -13.59 -9.45 1.06
N PRO A 458 -13.50 -10.68 0.49
CA PRO A 458 -14.64 -11.59 0.46
C PRO A 458 -15.14 -11.98 1.86
N VAL A 459 -14.24 -12.31 2.77
CA VAL A 459 -14.64 -12.68 4.14
C VAL A 459 -15.18 -11.48 4.90
N LEU A 460 -14.58 -10.30 4.74
CA LEU A 460 -15.02 -9.07 5.38
C LEU A 460 -16.42 -8.68 4.92
N ILE A 461 -16.68 -8.64 3.61
CA ILE A 461 -17.98 -8.23 3.07
C ILE A 461 -19.08 -9.25 3.41
N LEU A 462 -18.77 -10.55 3.29
CA LEU A 462 -19.74 -11.60 3.65
C LEU A 462 -20.04 -11.60 5.15
N SER A 463 -19.07 -11.31 6.02
CA SER A 463 -19.33 -11.23 7.47
C SER A 463 -20.29 -10.11 7.83
N MET A 464 -20.29 -8.99 7.08
CA MET A 464 -21.15 -7.83 7.33
C MET A 464 -22.55 -7.94 6.68
N PHE A 465 -22.68 -8.66 5.56
CA PHE A 465 -23.88 -8.60 4.74
C PHE A 465 -24.58 -9.94 4.51
N TRP A 466 -23.90 -11.06 4.75
CA TRP A 466 -24.49 -12.37 4.49
C TRP A 466 -24.68 -13.19 5.77
N LYS A 467 -25.96 -13.35 6.15
CA LYS A 467 -26.39 -14.12 7.33
C LYS A 467 -25.82 -15.55 7.35
N GLY A 468 -25.72 -16.19 6.18
CA GLY A 468 -25.32 -17.59 6.05
C GLY A 468 -23.82 -17.87 6.23
N LEU A 469 -22.95 -16.85 6.41
CA LEU A 469 -21.53 -17.08 6.62
C LEU A 469 -21.28 -17.75 7.96
N THR A 470 -20.57 -18.87 7.95
CA THR A 470 -20.09 -19.59 9.13
C THR A 470 -18.58 -19.52 9.27
N THR A 471 -18.07 -19.87 10.44
CA THR A 471 -16.60 -19.98 10.66
C THR A 471 -15.94 -20.89 9.63
N ARG A 472 -16.54 -22.05 9.32
CA ARG A 472 -15.98 -22.98 8.32
C ARG A 472 -15.90 -22.33 6.95
N GLY A 473 -16.95 -21.64 6.51
CA GLY A 473 -16.95 -20.91 5.24
C GLY A 473 -15.94 -19.76 5.23
N ALA A 474 -15.85 -18.97 6.30
CA ALA A 474 -14.88 -17.89 6.41
C ALA A 474 -13.42 -18.39 6.29
N LEU A 475 -13.09 -19.53 6.91
CA LEU A 475 -11.74 -20.12 6.84
C LEU A 475 -11.40 -20.62 5.44
N TRP A 476 -12.30 -21.40 4.82
CA TRP A 476 -12.07 -21.92 3.47
C TRP A 476 -12.03 -20.80 2.42
N GLY A 477 -12.91 -19.80 2.54
CA GLY A 477 -12.89 -18.63 1.67
C GLY A 477 -11.63 -17.79 1.84
N GLY A 478 -11.26 -17.46 3.08
CA GLY A 478 -10.09 -16.64 3.37
C GLY A 478 -8.76 -17.31 2.98
N TYR A 479 -8.53 -18.56 3.42
CA TYR A 479 -7.32 -19.29 3.05
C TYR A 479 -7.31 -19.65 1.56
N GLY A 480 -8.45 -20.07 1.00
CA GLY A 480 -8.55 -20.40 -0.43
C GLY A 480 -8.26 -19.20 -1.32
N GLY A 481 -8.81 -18.03 -0.98
CA GLY A 481 -8.50 -16.77 -1.66
C GLY A 481 -7.04 -16.37 -1.51
N LEU A 482 -6.48 -16.45 -0.30
CA LEU A 482 -5.07 -16.13 -0.03
C LEU A 482 -4.12 -17.03 -0.82
N ILE A 483 -4.28 -18.34 -0.68
CA ILE A 483 -3.39 -19.32 -1.30
C ILE A 483 -3.47 -19.22 -2.83
N SER A 484 -4.68 -19.16 -3.39
CA SER A 484 -4.84 -19.04 -4.84
C SER A 484 -4.24 -17.73 -5.37
N ALA A 485 -4.47 -16.59 -4.71
CA ALA A 485 -3.90 -15.32 -5.13
C ALA A 485 -2.38 -15.33 -5.09
N VAL A 486 -1.78 -15.83 -4.00
CA VAL A 486 -0.31 -15.92 -3.86
C VAL A 486 0.28 -16.87 -4.92
N LEU A 487 -0.32 -18.04 -5.16
CA LEU A 487 0.16 -18.98 -6.17
C LEU A 487 0.06 -18.38 -7.58
N PHE A 488 -1.05 -17.70 -7.92
CA PHE A 488 -1.17 -17.03 -9.22
C PHE A 488 -0.13 -15.92 -9.40
N VAL A 489 0.18 -15.14 -8.36
CA VAL A 489 1.25 -14.14 -8.41
C VAL A 489 2.62 -14.81 -8.57
N LEU A 490 2.93 -15.85 -7.80
CA LEU A 490 4.21 -16.55 -7.87
C LEU A 490 4.44 -17.17 -9.27
N PHE A 491 3.41 -17.76 -9.86
CA PHE A 491 3.50 -18.42 -11.17
C PHE A 491 3.28 -17.47 -12.36
N SER A 492 3.01 -16.18 -12.10
CA SER A 492 2.87 -15.16 -13.14
C SER A 492 4.21 -14.81 -13.78
N LYS A 493 4.14 -14.15 -14.93
CA LYS A 493 5.34 -13.63 -15.60
C LYS A 493 6.19 -12.77 -14.67
N SER A 494 5.56 -11.91 -13.88
CA SER A 494 6.24 -10.92 -13.04
C SER A 494 7.14 -11.51 -11.97
N VAL A 495 6.84 -12.70 -11.46
CA VAL A 495 7.66 -13.39 -10.46
C VAL A 495 8.38 -14.58 -11.08
N TRP A 496 7.66 -15.47 -11.74
CA TRP A 496 8.21 -16.72 -12.26
C TRP A 496 9.27 -16.51 -13.35
N VAL A 497 9.05 -15.51 -14.23
CA VAL A 497 9.98 -15.20 -15.32
C VAL A 497 10.92 -14.06 -14.94
N ASP A 498 10.37 -12.91 -14.49
CA ASP A 498 11.16 -11.69 -14.34
C ASP A 498 12.05 -11.70 -13.07
N VAL A 499 11.70 -12.48 -12.04
CA VAL A 499 12.46 -12.58 -10.77
C VAL A 499 13.16 -13.93 -10.62
N ILE A 500 12.44 -15.05 -10.88
CA ILE A 500 12.99 -16.41 -10.73
C ILE A 500 13.75 -16.88 -11.98
N HIS A 501 13.63 -16.12 -13.10
CA HIS A 501 14.30 -16.39 -14.38
C HIS A 501 13.94 -17.71 -15.07
N MET A 502 12.70 -18.18 -14.88
CA MET A 502 12.17 -19.32 -15.62
C MET A 502 11.76 -18.94 -17.04
N SER A 503 11.74 -19.91 -17.95
CA SER A 503 11.54 -19.65 -19.39
C SER A 503 10.14 -19.19 -19.76
N LYS A 504 9.11 -19.70 -19.09
CA LYS A 504 7.69 -19.38 -19.37
C LYS A 504 6.87 -19.32 -18.09
N PRO A 505 5.89 -18.40 -17.99
CA PRO A 505 5.00 -18.35 -16.84
C PRO A 505 4.06 -19.57 -16.83
N LEU A 506 3.77 -20.12 -15.65
CA LEU A 506 2.77 -21.16 -15.48
C LEU A 506 1.35 -20.58 -15.41
N PHE A 507 1.23 -19.35 -14.91
CA PHE A 507 -0.01 -18.59 -14.92
C PHE A 507 0.14 -17.45 -15.94
N PRO A 508 -0.68 -17.43 -17.02
CA PRO A 508 -0.45 -16.54 -18.17
C PRO A 508 -0.77 -15.07 -17.88
N TYR A 509 -1.53 -14.77 -16.81
CA TYR A 509 -1.97 -13.44 -16.48
C TYR A 509 -1.10 -12.81 -15.40
N THR A 510 -1.05 -11.48 -15.35
CA THR A 510 -0.23 -10.74 -14.36
C THR A 510 -0.97 -10.43 -13.06
N GLN A 511 -2.31 -10.51 -13.07
CA GLN A 511 -3.15 -10.15 -11.93
C GLN A 511 -4.03 -11.33 -11.50
N PRO A 512 -4.11 -11.65 -10.19
CA PRO A 512 -4.77 -12.86 -9.70
C PRO A 512 -6.28 -12.70 -9.47
N ALA A 513 -6.80 -11.46 -9.33
CA ALA A 513 -8.07 -11.19 -8.68
C ALA A 513 -9.28 -11.82 -9.37
N LEU A 514 -9.34 -11.79 -10.72
CA LEU A 514 -10.45 -12.39 -11.48
C LEU A 514 -10.64 -13.87 -11.20
N PHE A 515 -9.56 -14.57 -10.86
CA PHE A 515 -9.59 -16.01 -10.58
C PHE A 515 -9.69 -16.29 -9.08
N ALA A 516 -8.89 -15.58 -8.27
CA ALA A 516 -8.79 -15.84 -6.84
C ALA A 516 -10.03 -15.36 -6.05
N MET A 517 -10.67 -14.25 -6.45
CA MET A 517 -11.89 -13.77 -5.80
C MET A 517 -13.06 -14.75 -5.94
N PRO A 518 -13.43 -15.26 -7.15
CA PRO A 518 -14.47 -16.28 -7.27
C PRO A 518 -14.16 -17.55 -6.47
N ILE A 519 -12.89 -17.98 -6.38
CA ILE A 519 -12.50 -19.10 -5.52
C ILE A 519 -12.82 -18.78 -4.06
N ALA A 520 -12.47 -17.59 -3.57
CA ALA A 520 -12.73 -17.18 -2.19
C ALA A 520 -14.22 -17.13 -1.88
N PHE A 521 -15.02 -16.46 -2.72
CA PHE A 521 -16.48 -16.39 -2.54
C PHE A 521 -17.15 -17.76 -2.67
N GLY A 522 -16.75 -18.56 -3.66
CA GLY A 522 -17.28 -19.91 -3.89
C GLY A 522 -17.01 -20.84 -2.72
N LEU A 523 -15.75 -20.88 -2.23
CA LEU A 523 -15.40 -21.69 -1.06
C LEU A 523 -16.12 -21.20 0.21
N ALA A 524 -16.19 -19.89 0.42
CA ALA A 524 -16.94 -19.35 1.56
C ALA A 524 -18.40 -19.76 1.51
N TYR A 525 -19.06 -19.67 0.36
CA TYR A 525 -20.44 -20.06 0.17
C TYR A 525 -20.66 -21.57 0.36
N ILE A 526 -19.90 -22.40 -0.35
CA ILE A 526 -20.04 -23.85 -0.32
C ILE A 526 -19.82 -24.40 1.09
N PHE A 527 -18.72 -24.04 1.75
CA PHE A 527 -18.39 -24.56 3.07
C PHE A 527 -19.27 -23.98 4.19
N SER A 528 -19.87 -22.79 4.01
CA SER A 528 -20.91 -22.32 4.92
C SER A 528 -22.21 -23.13 4.77
N LYS A 529 -22.63 -23.44 3.53
CA LYS A 529 -23.82 -24.25 3.28
C LYS A 529 -23.67 -25.69 3.75
N LEU A 530 -22.48 -26.23 3.70
CA LEU A 530 -22.16 -27.59 4.16
C LEU A 530 -21.90 -27.67 5.68
N ASP A 531 -21.90 -26.55 6.41
CA ASP A 531 -21.64 -26.51 7.85
C ASP A 531 -22.96 -26.66 8.63
N GLY A 532 -23.34 -27.91 8.91
CA GLY A 532 -24.54 -28.24 9.71
C GLY A 532 -24.31 -28.25 11.23
N SER A 533 -23.18 -27.75 11.73
CA SER A 533 -22.85 -27.77 13.16
C SER A 533 -23.73 -26.83 13.99
N ASP A 534 -23.93 -27.17 15.29
CA ASP A 534 -24.69 -26.28 16.20
C ASP A 534 -24.00 -24.92 16.38
N ARG A 535 -22.66 -24.87 16.27
CA ARG A 535 -21.93 -23.62 16.22
C ARG A 535 -22.39 -22.77 15.01
N ALA A 536 -22.51 -23.36 13.81
CA ALA A 536 -22.95 -22.64 12.61
C ALA A 536 -24.36 -22.06 12.77
N LYS A 537 -25.28 -22.79 13.41
CA LYS A 537 -26.62 -22.30 13.71
C LYS A 537 -26.57 -21.07 14.63
N ALA A 538 -25.81 -21.15 15.73
CA ALA A 538 -25.63 -20.03 16.66
C ALA A 538 -24.96 -18.81 15.99
N GLU A 539 -24.00 -19.03 15.11
CA GLU A 539 -23.35 -17.97 14.31
C GLU A 539 -24.35 -17.29 13.36
N ILE A 540 -25.26 -18.04 12.76
CA ILE A 540 -26.31 -17.52 11.87
C ILE A 540 -27.35 -16.70 12.67
N ASP A 541 -27.76 -17.20 13.85
CA ASP A 541 -28.73 -16.49 14.70
C ASP A 541 -28.18 -15.18 15.25
N ALA A 542 -26.87 -15.13 15.58
CA ALA A 542 -26.19 -13.92 16.04
C ALA A 542 -26.00 -12.84 14.94
N PHE A 543 -26.38 -13.11 13.69
CA PHE A 543 -26.23 -12.15 12.60
C PHE A 543 -27.09 -10.88 12.77
N GLU A 544 -28.31 -11.02 13.27
CA GLU A 544 -29.23 -9.88 13.43
C GLU A 544 -28.64 -8.84 14.40
N ASP A 545 -28.09 -9.28 15.52
CA ASP A 545 -27.43 -8.40 16.50
C ASP A 545 -26.23 -7.67 15.88
N GLN A 546 -25.41 -8.40 15.13
CA GLN A 546 -24.27 -7.82 14.39
C GLN A 546 -24.76 -6.80 13.34
N TYR A 547 -25.80 -7.12 12.60
CA TYR A 547 -26.34 -6.26 11.55
C TYR A 547 -26.94 -4.97 12.12
N VAL A 548 -27.77 -5.06 13.17
CA VAL A 548 -28.35 -3.90 13.85
C VAL A 548 -27.23 -3.01 14.41
N ARG A 549 -26.25 -3.59 15.10
CA ARG A 549 -25.11 -2.83 15.62
C ARG A 549 -24.35 -2.14 14.50
N GLY A 550 -24.07 -2.84 13.40
CA GLY A 550 -23.36 -2.30 12.24
C GLY A 550 -24.07 -1.10 11.63
N GLN A 551 -25.39 -1.15 11.53
CA GLN A 551 -26.23 -0.10 10.95
C GLN A 551 -26.42 1.10 11.88
N THR A 552 -26.73 0.85 13.14
CA THR A 552 -27.18 1.88 14.09
C THR A 552 -26.11 2.38 15.04
N GLY A 553 -25.03 1.59 15.24
CA GLY A 553 -24.04 1.82 16.29
C GLY A 553 -24.56 1.53 17.70
N PHE A 554 -25.77 0.96 17.85
CA PHE A 554 -26.30 0.59 19.15
C PHE A 554 -25.41 -0.45 19.83
N GLY A 555 -25.03 -0.20 21.09
CA GLY A 555 -24.08 -1.04 21.81
C GLY A 555 -22.63 -0.94 21.32
N ALA A 556 -22.31 -0.07 20.37
CA ALA A 556 -20.93 0.23 19.99
C ALA A 556 -20.28 1.02 21.14
N SER A 557 -19.44 0.36 21.94
CA SER A 557 -18.53 1.07 22.84
C SER A 557 -17.55 1.83 21.96
N GLY A 558 -17.59 3.17 22.01
CA GLY A 558 -16.55 3.98 21.41
C GLY A 558 -15.19 3.50 21.93
N ALA A 559 -14.14 3.58 21.10
CA ALA A 559 -12.77 3.28 21.54
C ALA A 559 -12.33 4.20 22.70
N THR A 560 -13.13 5.21 23.02
CA THR A 560 -12.95 6.14 24.15
C THR A 560 -14.28 6.74 24.56
N THR A 561 -15.01 6.10 25.43
CA THR A 561 -15.71 6.86 26.45
C THR A 561 -14.76 6.93 27.65
N LYS A 562 -13.98 7.99 27.72
CA LYS A 562 -13.52 8.48 29.00
C LYS A 562 -14.77 8.95 29.74
N HIS A 563 -15.22 8.19 30.73
CA HIS A 563 -15.93 8.73 31.87
C HIS A 563 -14.90 9.19 32.88
#